data_2f837d636e8b7e03417eff95c6345376
#
_entry.id   2f837d636e8b7e03417eff95c6345376
#
_cell.length_a   1.000
_cell.length_b   1.000
_cell.length_c   1.000
_cell.angle_alpha   90.00
_cell.angle_beta   90.00
_cell.angle_gamma   90.00
#
_symmetry.space_group_name_H-M   'P 1'
#
loop_
_entity.id
_entity.type
_entity.pdbx_description
1 polymer ?
#
loop_
_entity_poly.entity_id
_entity_poly.type
_entity_poly.pdbx_seq_one_letter_code
_entity_poly.pdbx_strand_id
1 'polypeptide(L)'
;TAMSDLEKYINENQDYDPLVRAALIHYQFETIHPFLDGNGRIGRLLILLYLMEQGLLKEPVIYVSYFLKKNQVEYYDRISEVRRSGNYEQWVKFFLEAVDSAASDAVESIEKLSKLHELNIALLTKPKRKKDNLRMLFDYLEKHPIIDIKHTSEALKISYNTTSTAVKTLVELGILRETTNAARNRVFSYEAYLEILRNGT
;
A
#
# COMPACT_ATOMS: atom_id res chain seq x y z
N THR A 1 14.43 -30.78 -1.48
CA THR A 1 12.96 -30.64 -1.31
C THR A 1 12.46 -29.53 -2.24
N ALA A 2 11.17 -29.56 -2.64
CA ALA A 2 10.61 -28.58 -3.58
C ALA A 2 10.84 -27.11 -3.11
N MET A 3 10.73 -26.82 -1.82
CA MET A 3 11.06 -25.51 -1.27
C MET A 3 12.55 -25.15 -1.41
N SER A 4 13.45 -26.11 -1.16
CA SER A 4 14.90 -25.89 -1.33
C SER A 4 15.28 -25.64 -2.78
N ASP A 5 14.57 -26.28 -3.72
CA ASP A 5 14.80 -26.10 -5.15
C ASP A 5 14.27 -24.71 -5.61
N LEU A 6 13.14 -24.26 -5.05
CA LEU A 6 12.63 -22.89 -5.27
C LEU A 6 13.59 -21.84 -4.70
N GLU A 7 14.12 -22.05 -3.49
CA GLU A 7 15.13 -21.16 -2.88
C GLU A 7 16.38 -21.02 -3.76
N LYS A 8 16.90 -22.13 -4.27
CA LYS A 8 18.02 -22.11 -5.23
C LYS A 8 17.68 -21.34 -6.50
N TYR A 9 16.49 -21.58 -7.07
CA TYR A 9 16.05 -20.85 -8.26
C TYR A 9 15.99 -19.34 -8.02
N ILE A 10 15.49 -18.90 -6.86
CA ILE A 10 15.43 -17.49 -6.50
C ILE A 10 16.84 -16.87 -6.45
N ASN A 11 17.79 -17.57 -5.83
CA ASN A 11 19.10 -17.00 -5.53
C ASN A 11 20.16 -17.19 -6.65
N GLU A 12 20.07 -18.26 -7.43
CA GLU A 12 21.15 -18.67 -8.33
C GLU A 12 20.83 -18.43 -9.81
N ASN A 13 19.54 -18.45 -10.20
CA ASN A 13 19.15 -18.32 -11.62
C ASN A 13 18.92 -16.86 -12.01
N GLN A 14 19.54 -16.43 -13.14
CA GLN A 14 19.38 -15.07 -13.69
C GLN A 14 19.10 -15.09 -15.22
N ASP A 15 18.63 -16.21 -15.76
CA ASP A 15 18.46 -16.41 -17.21
C ASP A 15 17.29 -15.62 -17.80
N TYR A 16 16.31 -15.22 -16.97
CA TYR A 16 15.12 -14.52 -17.41
C TYR A 16 15.01 -13.13 -16.79
N ASP A 17 14.22 -12.27 -17.44
CA ASP A 17 13.82 -10.98 -16.91
C ASP A 17 13.23 -11.13 -15.48
N PRO A 18 13.56 -10.25 -14.53
CA PRO A 18 13.09 -10.34 -13.15
C PRO A 18 11.56 -10.40 -13.00
N LEU A 19 10.78 -9.74 -13.87
CA LEU A 19 9.31 -9.82 -13.82
C LEU A 19 8.81 -11.21 -14.25
N VAL A 20 9.44 -11.81 -15.26
CA VAL A 20 9.15 -13.19 -15.68
C VAL A 20 9.50 -14.15 -14.55
N ARG A 21 10.65 -13.95 -13.91
CA ARG A 21 11.08 -14.77 -12.76
C ARG A 21 10.10 -14.63 -11.59
N ALA A 22 9.64 -13.42 -11.28
CA ALA A 22 8.63 -13.20 -10.24
C ALA A 22 7.35 -14.01 -10.51
N ALA A 23 6.89 -14.06 -11.77
CA ALA A 23 5.75 -14.89 -12.17
C ALA A 23 5.99 -16.39 -11.93
N LEU A 24 7.17 -16.89 -12.30
CA LEU A 24 7.54 -18.30 -12.13
C LEU A 24 7.73 -18.67 -10.66
N ILE A 25 8.34 -17.80 -9.86
CA ILE A 25 8.52 -17.95 -8.41
C ILE A 25 7.15 -18.03 -7.72
N HIS A 26 6.26 -17.09 -8.02
CA HIS A 26 4.92 -17.08 -7.45
C HIS A 26 4.11 -18.35 -7.81
N TYR A 27 4.11 -18.72 -9.10
CA TYR A 27 3.48 -19.95 -9.55
C TYR A 27 4.00 -21.20 -8.81
N GLN A 28 5.33 -21.30 -8.69
CA GLN A 28 5.95 -22.46 -8.05
C GLN A 28 5.65 -22.48 -6.55
N PHE A 29 5.68 -21.35 -5.87
CA PHE A 29 5.31 -21.26 -4.45
C PHE A 29 3.87 -21.69 -4.21
N GLU A 30 2.92 -21.17 -5.01
CA GLU A 30 1.50 -21.56 -4.92
C GLU A 30 1.27 -23.04 -5.27
N THR A 31 2.12 -23.62 -6.12
CA THR A 31 2.06 -25.04 -6.46
C THR A 31 2.60 -25.94 -5.36
N ILE A 32 3.69 -25.55 -4.69
CA ILE A 32 4.27 -26.27 -3.55
C ILE A 32 3.32 -26.22 -2.36
N HIS A 33 2.69 -25.07 -2.13
CA HIS A 33 1.71 -24.82 -1.07
C HIS A 33 2.19 -25.27 0.32
N PRO A 34 3.32 -24.73 0.83
CA PRO A 34 4.05 -25.35 1.94
C PRO A 34 3.38 -25.20 3.31
N PHE A 35 2.40 -24.30 3.47
CA PHE A 35 1.74 -24.04 4.74
C PHE A 35 0.32 -24.58 4.77
N LEU A 36 -0.19 -24.89 5.96
CA LEU A 36 -1.59 -25.31 6.14
C LEU A 36 -2.59 -24.18 5.82
N ASP A 37 -2.22 -22.91 6.08
CA ASP A 37 -3.00 -21.71 5.74
C ASP A 37 -2.06 -20.54 5.42
N GLY A 38 -2.58 -19.54 4.70
CA GLY A 38 -1.87 -18.30 4.41
C GLY A 38 -0.91 -18.34 3.22
N ASN A 39 -0.85 -19.44 2.45
CA ASN A 39 0.04 -19.54 1.29
C ASN A 39 -0.14 -18.39 0.31
N GLY A 40 -1.37 -18.06 -0.07
CA GLY A 40 -1.63 -16.96 -0.99
C GLY A 40 -1.18 -15.60 -0.46
N ARG A 41 -1.26 -15.34 0.86
CA ARG A 41 -0.73 -14.10 1.46
C ARG A 41 0.79 -14.04 1.38
N ILE A 42 1.44 -15.14 1.72
CA ILE A 42 2.90 -15.27 1.67
C ILE A 42 3.41 -15.24 0.22
N GLY A 43 2.75 -15.93 -0.70
CA GLY A 43 3.10 -15.92 -2.12
C GLY A 43 3.03 -14.52 -2.73
N ARG A 44 2.00 -13.73 -2.38
CA ARG A 44 1.91 -12.34 -2.82
C ARG A 44 2.94 -11.42 -2.15
N LEU A 45 3.26 -11.65 -0.88
CA LEU A 45 4.36 -10.94 -0.21
C LEU A 45 5.71 -11.28 -0.86
N LEU A 46 5.91 -12.52 -1.25
CA LEU A 46 7.14 -12.97 -1.93
C LEU A 46 7.35 -12.23 -3.26
N ILE A 47 6.27 -11.91 -4.01
CA ILE A 47 6.38 -11.07 -5.22
C ILE A 47 7.03 -9.73 -4.88
N LEU A 48 6.49 -9.02 -3.87
CA LEU A 48 6.99 -7.70 -3.49
C LEU A 48 8.45 -7.75 -3.03
N LEU A 49 8.77 -8.69 -2.15
CA LEU A 49 10.12 -8.85 -1.62
C LEU A 49 11.12 -9.15 -2.73
N TYR A 50 10.74 -10.01 -3.68
CA TYR A 50 11.59 -10.34 -4.82
C TYR A 50 11.82 -9.13 -5.74
N LEU A 51 10.77 -8.37 -6.06
CA LEU A 51 10.89 -7.17 -6.90
C LEU A 51 11.73 -6.07 -6.23
N MET A 52 11.65 -5.95 -4.89
CA MET A 52 12.49 -5.04 -4.11
C MET A 52 13.96 -5.48 -4.12
N GLU A 53 14.23 -6.76 -3.93
CA GLU A 53 15.58 -7.33 -3.97
C GLU A 53 16.24 -7.14 -5.35
N GLN A 54 15.46 -7.29 -6.43
CA GLN A 54 15.93 -7.05 -7.80
C GLN A 54 16.08 -5.54 -8.14
N GLY A 55 15.79 -4.64 -7.20
CA GLY A 55 15.89 -3.19 -7.39
C GLY A 55 14.82 -2.58 -8.30
N LEU A 56 13.78 -3.33 -8.68
CA LEU A 56 12.66 -2.84 -9.48
C LEU A 56 11.69 -1.99 -8.65
N LEU A 57 11.64 -2.22 -7.35
CA LEU A 57 10.88 -1.43 -6.38
C LEU A 57 11.81 -0.94 -5.26
N LYS A 58 11.75 0.35 -4.96
CA LYS A 58 12.44 0.91 -3.77
C LYS A 58 11.61 0.75 -2.50
N GLU A 59 10.29 0.81 -2.65
CA GLU A 59 9.30 0.72 -1.57
C GLU A 59 8.16 -0.22 -1.99
N PRO A 60 7.48 -0.90 -1.07
CA PRO A 60 6.41 -1.87 -1.38
C PRO A 60 5.08 -1.16 -1.74
N VAL A 61 5.09 -0.31 -2.77
CA VAL A 61 3.97 0.57 -3.12
C VAL A 61 2.95 -0.04 -4.08
N ILE A 62 3.25 -1.18 -4.71
CA ILE A 62 2.32 -1.86 -5.62
C ILE A 62 1.47 -2.90 -4.87
N TYR A 63 0.18 -3.00 -5.22
CA TYR A 63 -0.75 -3.92 -4.57
C TYR A 63 -1.32 -4.95 -5.56
N VAL A 64 -0.46 -5.86 -6.02
CA VAL A 64 -0.82 -6.95 -6.97
C VAL A 64 -1.99 -7.79 -6.46
N SER A 65 -2.14 -7.89 -5.12
CA SER A 65 -3.22 -8.66 -4.48
C SER A 65 -4.62 -8.23 -4.91
N TYR A 66 -4.84 -6.93 -5.16
CA TYR A 66 -6.14 -6.43 -5.59
C TYR A 66 -6.52 -6.97 -6.97
N PHE A 67 -5.61 -6.89 -7.94
CA PHE A 67 -5.84 -7.44 -9.29
C PHE A 67 -6.12 -8.95 -9.24
N LEU A 68 -5.28 -9.71 -8.51
CA LEU A 68 -5.44 -11.17 -8.41
C LEU A 68 -6.76 -11.56 -7.73
N LYS A 69 -7.20 -10.80 -6.72
CA LYS A 69 -8.49 -11.04 -6.07
C LYS A 69 -9.67 -10.69 -6.97
N LYS A 70 -9.59 -9.57 -7.68
CA LYS A 70 -10.63 -9.13 -8.63
C LYS A 70 -10.80 -10.13 -9.76
N ASN A 71 -9.71 -10.74 -10.23
CA ASN A 71 -9.68 -11.72 -11.32
C ASN A 71 -9.44 -13.15 -10.78
N GLN A 72 -10.00 -13.49 -9.61
CA GLN A 72 -9.70 -14.72 -8.89
C GLN A 72 -9.98 -16.00 -9.70
N VAL A 73 -11.07 -16.04 -10.46
CA VAL A 73 -11.42 -17.21 -11.28
C VAL A 73 -10.35 -17.41 -12.35
N GLU A 74 -10.02 -16.39 -13.10
CA GLU A 74 -8.98 -16.43 -14.13
C GLU A 74 -7.62 -16.80 -13.53
N TYR A 75 -7.25 -16.24 -12.40
CA TYR A 75 -6.02 -16.57 -11.68
C TYR A 75 -5.87 -18.08 -11.44
N TYR A 76 -6.90 -18.74 -10.92
CA TYR A 76 -6.87 -20.19 -10.68
C TYR A 76 -6.91 -20.99 -11.97
N ASP A 77 -7.62 -20.52 -12.98
CA ASP A 77 -7.66 -21.17 -14.29
C ASP A 77 -6.27 -21.13 -14.96
N ARG A 78 -5.56 -19.99 -14.89
CA ARG A 78 -4.19 -19.84 -15.44
C ARG A 78 -3.19 -20.76 -14.74
N ILE A 79 -3.22 -20.84 -13.40
CA ILE A 79 -2.38 -21.79 -12.64
C ILE A 79 -2.70 -23.23 -13.01
N SER A 80 -3.98 -23.58 -13.11
CA SER A 80 -4.42 -24.93 -13.45
C SER A 80 -4.02 -25.33 -14.88
N GLU A 81 -4.09 -24.38 -15.82
CA GLU A 81 -3.68 -24.60 -17.21
C GLU A 81 -2.18 -24.91 -17.32
N VAL A 82 -1.33 -24.20 -16.57
CA VAL A 82 0.11 -24.54 -16.51
C VAL A 82 0.31 -25.99 -16.05
N ARG A 83 -0.40 -26.41 -14.99
CA ARG A 83 -0.30 -27.79 -14.47
C ARG A 83 -0.75 -28.85 -15.50
N ARG A 84 -1.76 -28.53 -16.32
CA ARG A 84 -2.36 -29.43 -17.29
C ARG A 84 -1.57 -29.55 -18.60
N SER A 85 -1.09 -28.41 -19.13
CA SER A 85 -0.52 -28.33 -20.48
C SER A 85 0.97 -27.95 -20.51
N GLY A 86 1.53 -27.46 -19.40
CA GLY A 86 2.87 -26.86 -19.39
C GLY A 86 2.95 -25.48 -20.04
N ASN A 87 1.81 -24.84 -20.36
CA ASN A 87 1.78 -23.54 -21.00
C ASN A 87 2.02 -22.42 -19.99
N TYR A 88 3.29 -22.10 -19.71
CA TYR A 88 3.70 -21.00 -18.85
C TYR A 88 3.47 -19.62 -19.48
N GLU A 89 3.45 -19.50 -20.80
CA GLU A 89 3.34 -18.21 -21.48
C GLU A 89 2.05 -17.47 -21.09
N GLN A 90 0.92 -18.15 -21.06
CA GLN A 90 -0.38 -17.57 -20.70
C GLN A 90 -0.43 -17.14 -19.22
N TRP A 91 0.28 -17.85 -18.33
CA TRP A 91 0.43 -17.47 -16.93
C TRP A 91 1.30 -16.23 -16.78
N VAL A 92 2.46 -16.19 -17.42
CA VAL A 92 3.37 -15.05 -17.37
C VAL A 92 2.68 -13.79 -17.90
N LYS A 93 1.97 -13.86 -19.03
CA LYS A 93 1.19 -12.74 -19.56
C LYS A 93 0.19 -12.20 -18.54
N PHE A 94 -0.63 -13.06 -17.96
CA PHE A 94 -1.60 -12.68 -16.92
C PHE A 94 -0.93 -12.05 -15.69
N PHE A 95 0.21 -12.60 -15.26
CA PHE A 95 0.96 -12.04 -14.14
C PHE A 95 1.55 -10.66 -14.45
N LEU A 96 2.07 -10.47 -15.66
CA LEU A 96 2.58 -9.17 -16.11
C LEU A 96 1.47 -8.12 -16.18
N GLU A 97 0.28 -8.48 -16.65
CA GLU A 97 -0.91 -7.61 -16.62
C GLU A 97 -1.29 -7.22 -15.18
N ALA A 98 -1.17 -8.16 -14.24
CA ALA A 98 -1.42 -7.87 -12.82
C ALA A 98 -0.41 -6.89 -12.23
N VAL A 99 0.87 -7.02 -12.57
CA VAL A 99 1.93 -6.10 -12.12
C VAL A 99 1.77 -4.73 -12.76
N ASP A 100 1.49 -4.66 -14.07
CA ASP A 100 1.27 -3.42 -14.81
C ASP A 100 0.08 -2.64 -14.25
N SER A 101 -1.06 -3.31 -14.03
CA SER A 101 -2.23 -2.70 -13.39
C SER A 101 -1.90 -2.16 -12.00
N ALA A 102 -1.23 -2.96 -11.16
CA ALA A 102 -0.88 -2.54 -9.81
C ALA A 102 0.11 -1.37 -9.79
N ALA A 103 1.05 -1.32 -10.74
CA ALA A 103 1.99 -0.21 -10.88
C ALA A 103 1.27 1.07 -11.35
N SER A 104 0.37 0.95 -12.31
CA SER A 104 -0.44 2.06 -12.80
C SER A 104 -1.34 2.65 -11.70
N ASP A 105 -2.02 1.81 -10.92
CA ASP A 105 -2.85 2.21 -9.78
C ASP A 105 -2.00 2.93 -8.69
N ALA A 106 -0.79 2.45 -8.44
CA ALA A 106 0.13 3.08 -7.49
C ALA A 106 0.57 4.47 -7.96
N VAL A 107 0.94 4.62 -9.24
CA VAL A 107 1.31 5.93 -9.83
C VAL A 107 0.15 6.91 -9.73
N GLU A 108 -1.06 6.49 -10.12
CA GLU A 108 -2.26 7.34 -10.02
C GLU A 108 -2.55 7.78 -8.58
N SER A 109 -2.41 6.86 -7.62
CA SER A 109 -2.60 7.15 -6.20
C SER A 109 -1.57 8.16 -5.68
N ILE A 110 -0.28 8.00 -6.04
CA ILE A 110 0.79 8.93 -5.67
C ILE A 110 0.53 10.31 -6.26
N GLU A 111 0.10 10.42 -7.52
CA GLU A 111 -0.25 11.70 -8.15
C GLU A 111 -1.42 12.39 -7.45
N LYS A 112 -2.48 11.65 -7.10
CA LYS A 112 -3.62 12.17 -6.35
C LYS A 112 -3.21 12.66 -4.96
N LEU A 113 -2.37 11.89 -4.24
CA LEU A 113 -1.85 12.27 -2.93
C LEU A 113 -0.96 13.52 -3.01
N SER A 114 -0.11 13.63 -4.03
CA SER A 114 0.72 14.81 -4.27
C SER A 114 -0.12 16.06 -4.49
N LYS A 115 -1.13 15.98 -5.34
CA LYS A 115 -2.08 17.08 -5.58
C LYS A 115 -2.84 17.46 -4.31
N LEU A 116 -3.30 16.47 -3.53
CA LEU A 116 -3.99 16.69 -2.26
C LEU A 116 -3.07 17.39 -1.25
N HIS A 117 -1.79 16.98 -1.16
CA HIS A 117 -0.78 17.62 -0.34
C HIS A 117 -0.63 19.10 -0.70
N GLU A 118 -0.40 19.42 -1.98
CA GLU A 118 -0.21 20.81 -2.46
C GLU A 118 -1.43 21.69 -2.14
N LEU A 119 -2.64 21.19 -2.39
CA LEU A 119 -3.88 21.90 -2.08
C LEU A 119 -3.99 22.22 -0.58
N ASN A 120 -3.70 21.25 0.29
CA ASN A 120 -3.79 21.44 1.73
C ASN A 120 -2.68 22.37 2.25
N ILE A 121 -1.47 22.29 1.71
CA ILE A 121 -0.41 23.27 2.04
C ILE A 121 -0.84 24.70 1.72
N ALA A 122 -1.47 24.91 0.58
CA ALA A 122 -2.00 26.23 0.21
C ALA A 122 -3.08 26.72 1.21
N LEU A 123 -3.92 25.82 1.74
CA LEU A 123 -4.90 26.14 2.77
C LEU A 123 -4.23 26.51 4.11
N LEU A 124 -3.17 25.80 4.50
CA LEU A 124 -2.44 26.03 5.76
C LEU A 124 -1.69 27.36 5.80
N THR A 125 -1.39 27.96 4.64
CA THR A 125 -0.72 29.27 4.55
C THR A 125 -1.62 30.46 4.85
N LYS A 126 -2.96 30.30 4.77
CA LYS A 126 -3.95 31.36 4.98
C LYS A 126 -4.11 31.83 6.44
N PRO A 127 -4.07 30.94 7.48
CA PRO A 127 -4.19 31.38 8.87
C PRO A 127 -2.98 32.21 9.33
N LYS A 128 -3.25 33.35 9.97
CA LYS A 128 -2.17 34.27 10.49
C LYS A 128 -1.47 33.77 11.77
N ARG A 129 -1.91 32.70 12.42
CA ARG A 129 -1.45 32.27 13.76
C ARG A 129 -0.82 30.87 13.73
N LYS A 130 0.34 30.71 14.39
CA LYS A 130 1.07 29.47 14.74
C LYS A 130 1.20 28.45 13.59
N LYS A 131 1.75 28.90 12.47
CA LYS A 131 1.98 28.09 11.26
C LYS A 131 2.78 26.81 11.55
N ASP A 132 3.77 26.86 12.46
CA ASP A 132 4.68 25.73 12.71
C ASP A 132 3.97 24.51 13.31
N ASN A 133 3.13 24.70 14.34
CA ASN A 133 2.41 23.59 14.96
C ASN A 133 1.35 23.00 14.03
N LEU A 134 0.71 23.84 13.21
CA LEU A 134 -0.29 23.40 12.24
C LEU A 134 0.37 22.58 11.11
N ARG A 135 1.52 23.05 10.63
CA ARG A 135 2.31 22.34 9.64
C ARG A 135 2.83 21.01 10.19
N MET A 136 3.40 21.02 11.40
CA MET A 136 3.90 19.81 12.05
C MET A 136 2.80 18.77 12.26
N LEU A 137 1.58 19.19 12.62
CA LEU A 137 0.44 18.29 12.73
C LEU A 137 0.03 17.74 11.35
N PHE A 138 0.04 18.55 10.31
CA PHE A 138 -0.29 18.12 8.96
C PHE A 138 0.72 17.09 8.41
N ASP A 139 2.02 17.34 8.59
CA ASP A 139 3.08 16.40 8.22
C ASP A 139 2.96 15.07 8.99
N TYR A 140 2.46 15.12 10.23
CA TYR A 140 2.16 13.92 11.02
C TYR A 140 0.95 13.14 10.47
N LEU A 141 -0.11 13.85 10.00
CA LEU A 141 -1.31 13.24 9.44
C LEU A 141 -1.05 12.42 8.17
N GLU A 142 -0.09 12.81 7.35
CA GLU A 142 0.27 12.06 6.14
C GLU A 142 0.91 10.70 6.46
N LYS A 143 1.41 10.53 7.68
CA LYS A 143 1.92 9.25 8.21
C LYS A 143 0.90 8.52 9.08
N HIS A 144 0.00 9.27 9.70
CA HIS A 144 -1.00 8.79 10.66
C HIS A 144 -2.37 9.42 10.34
N PRO A 145 -3.06 8.95 9.30
CA PRO A 145 -4.28 9.60 8.80
C PRO A 145 -5.50 9.47 9.72
N ILE A 146 -5.39 8.72 10.81
CA ILE A 146 -6.38 8.62 11.87
C ILE A 146 -5.69 8.96 13.19
N ILE A 147 -6.19 9.98 13.90
CA ILE A 147 -5.56 10.51 15.11
C ILE A 147 -6.56 10.76 16.24
N ASP A 148 -6.07 10.77 17.47
CA ASP A 148 -6.70 11.42 18.63
C ASP A 148 -5.77 12.49 19.21
N ILE A 149 -6.34 13.44 19.96
CA ILE A 149 -5.59 14.61 20.45
C ILE A 149 -4.50 14.21 21.47
N LYS A 150 -4.79 13.22 22.34
CA LYS A 150 -3.87 12.84 23.42
C LYS A 150 -2.60 12.20 22.87
N HIS A 151 -2.72 11.11 22.13
CA HIS A 151 -1.55 10.41 21.57
C HIS A 151 -0.79 11.30 20.57
N THR A 152 -1.51 12.13 19.79
CA THR A 152 -0.87 13.08 18.88
C THR A 152 -0.06 14.15 19.63
N SER A 153 -0.56 14.67 20.76
CA SER A 153 0.17 15.65 21.58
C SER A 153 1.45 15.06 22.18
N GLU A 154 1.39 13.80 22.61
CA GLU A 154 2.53 13.04 23.13
C GLU A 154 3.57 12.77 22.02
N ALA A 155 3.13 12.32 20.85
CA ALA A 155 4.00 12.01 19.69
C ALA A 155 4.73 13.29 19.17
N LEU A 156 4.02 14.39 19.08
CA LEU A 156 4.57 15.68 18.61
C LEU A 156 5.28 16.48 19.71
N LYS A 157 5.24 16.02 20.96
CA LYS A 157 5.82 16.72 22.14
C LYS A 157 5.32 18.16 22.29
N ILE A 158 4.05 18.40 22.01
CA ILE A 158 3.37 19.70 22.21
C ILE A 158 2.20 19.55 23.18
N SER A 159 1.75 20.67 23.78
CA SER A 159 0.68 20.61 24.77
C SER A 159 -0.64 20.12 24.17
N TYR A 160 -1.46 19.44 24.98
CA TYR A 160 -2.81 19.02 24.59
C TYR A 160 -3.66 20.15 24.00
N ASN A 161 -3.60 21.33 24.64
CA ASN A 161 -4.37 22.50 24.19
C ASN A 161 -3.89 23.03 22.84
N THR A 162 -2.55 22.99 22.58
CA THR A 162 -1.98 23.36 21.29
C THR A 162 -2.42 22.40 20.21
N THR A 163 -2.35 21.09 20.46
CA THR A 163 -2.80 20.05 19.54
C THR A 163 -4.30 20.16 19.26
N SER A 164 -5.12 20.34 20.31
CA SER A 164 -6.57 20.51 20.19
C SER A 164 -6.94 21.71 19.31
N THR A 165 -6.23 22.84 19.47
CA THR A 165 -6.42 24.04 18.64
C THR A 165 -6.05 23.78 17.18
N ALA A 166 -4.92 23.10 16.93
CA ALA A 166 -4.48 22.75 15.58
C ALA A 166 -5.45 21.78 14.90
N VAL A 167 -5.91 20.73 15.61
CA VAL A 167 -6.92 19.78 15.11
C VAL A 167 -8.22 20.51 14.75
N LYS A 168 -8.71 21.42 15.63
CA LYS A 168 -9.90 22.23 15.35
C LYS A 168 -9.73 23.06 14.08
N THR A 169 -8.58 23.66 13.89
CA THR A 169 -8.28 24.44 12.66
C THR A 169 -8.29 23.54 11.43
N LEU A 170 -7.73 22.33 11.48
CA LEU A 170 -7.77 21.39 10.36
C LEU A 170 -9.19 20.89 10.05
N VAL A 171 -10.04 20.76 11.06
CA VAL A 171 -11.47 20.45 10.88
C VAL A 171 -12.20 21.64 10.21
N GLU A 172 -11.96 22.87 10.65
CA GLU A 172 -12.53 24.09 10.06
C GLU A 172 -12.08 24.30 8.60
N LEU A 173 -10.87 23.85 8.25
CA LEU A 173 -10.35 23.85 6.87
C LEU A 173 -10.86 22.67 6.03
N GLY A 174 -11.61 21.75 6.61
CA GLY A 174 -12.13 20.57 5.92
C GLY A 174 -11.09 19.46 5.64
N ILE A 175 -9.89 19.56 6.23
CA ILE A 175 -8.81 18.57 6.07
C ILE A 175 -9.08 17.36 6.97
N LEU A 176 -9.52 17.59 8.21
CA LEU A 176 -9.88 16.54 9.16
C LEU A 176 -11.39 16.47 9.36
N ARG A 177 -11.88 15.25 9.58
CA ARG A 177 -13.25 14.98 9.96
C ARG A 177 -13.28 14.23 11.30
N GLU A 178 -14.12 14.65 12.24
CA GLU A 178 -14.39 13.89 13.45
C GLU A 178 -15.21 12.63 13.10
N THR A 179 -14.75 11.47 13.54
CA THR A 179 -15.40 10.17 13.28
C THR A 179 -16.17 9.62 14.47
N THR A 180 -15.91 10.16 15.68
CA THR A 180 -16.58 9.77 16.91
C THR A 180 -17.56 10.85 17.34
N ASN A 181 -18.81 10.48 17.62
CA ASN A 181 -19.79 11.40 18.19
C ASN A 181 -19.67 11.40 19.74
N ALA A 182 -18.45 11.54 20.29
CA ALA A 182 -18.14 11.38 21.70
C ALA A 182 -17.66 12.69 22.33
N ALA A 183 -18.05 12.93 23.60
CA ALA A 183 -17.57 14.08 24.36
C ALA A 183 -16.09 13.95 24.78
N ARG A 184 -15.55 12.74 24.85
CA ARG A 184 -14.17 12.42 25.23
C ARG A 184 -13.57 11.42 24.25
N ASN A 185 -12.23 11.38 24.17
CA ASN A 185 -11.48 10.47 23.28
C ASN A 185 -11.92 10.57 21.81
N ARG A 186 -12.11 11.81 21.35
CA ARG A 186 -12.51 12.06 19.96
C ARG A 186 -11.42 11.62 19.00
N VAL A 187 -11.84 10.92 17.94
CA VAL A 187 -10.99 10.46 16.84
C VAL A 187 -11.29 11.28 15.60
N PHE A 188 -10.25 11.62 14.88
CA PHE A 188 -10.31 12.42 13.65
C PHE A 188 -9.63 11.67 12.52
N SER A 189 -10.21 11.72 11.34
CA SER A 189 -9.66 11.08 10.12
C SER A 189 -9.36 12.11 9.04
N TYR A 190 -8.29 11.87 8.30
CA TYR A 190 -7.96 12.55 7.05
C TYR A 190 -8.64 11.80 5.90
N GLU A 191 -9.95 11.97 5.78
CA GLU A 191 -10.80 11.11 4.93
C GLU A 191 -10.43 11.18 3.46
N ALA A 192 -10.14 12.38 2.92
CA ALA A 192 -9.72 12.53 1.52
C ALA A 192 -8.43 11.75 1.18
N TYR A 193 -7.50 11.67 2.13
CA TYR A 193 -6.28 10.86 2.01
C TYR A 193 -6.61 9.36 2.02
N LEU A 194 -7.44 8.94 2.98
CA LEU A 194 -7.87 7.54 3.12
C LEU A 194 -8.68 7.04 1.92
N GLU A 195 -9.52 7.89 1.33
CA GLU A 195 -10.29 7.56 0.13
C GLU A 195 -9.38 7.28 -1.07
N ILE A 196 -8.31 8.06 -1.26
CA ILE A 196 -7.33 7.80 -2.32
C ILE A 196 -6.66 6.43 -2.11
N LEU A 197 -6.25 6.12 -0.87
CA LEU A 197 -5.62 4.83 -0.56
C LEU A 197 -6.58 3.64 -0.73
N ARG A 198 -7.86 3.80 -0.39
CA ARG A 198 -8.87 2.73 -0.53
C ARG A 198 -9.23 2.45 -1.99
N ASN A 199 -9.19 3.45 -2.85
CA ASN A 199 -9.51 3.28 -4.28
C ASN A 199 -8.41 2.57 -5.08
N GLY A 200 -7.21 2.44 -4.51
CA GLY A 200 -6.08 1.69 -5.07
C GLY A 200 -5.87 0.30 -4.44
N THR A 201 -6.83 -0.15 -3.59
CA THR A 201 -6.68 -1.43 -2.85
C THR A 201 -7.88 -2.35 -2.97
#